data_c84182b02809b5f312b72956ce796fa9
#
_entry.id   c84182b02809b5f312b72956ce796fa9
#
_cell.length_a   1.000
_cell.length_b   1.000
_cell.length_c   1.000
_cell.angle_alpha   90.00
_cell.angle_beta   90.00
_cell.angle_gamma   90.00
#
_symmetry.space_group_name_H-M   'P 1'
#
loop_
_entity.id
_entity.type
_entity.pdbx_description
1 polymer ?
#
loop_
_entity_poly.entity_id
_entity_poly.type
_entity_poly.pdbx_seq_one_letter_code
_entity_poly.pdbx_strand_id
1 'polypeptide(L)'
;YSFNQNLTLFIKKRKLNPIKQILSCIYCFMIAFVGFILPFIWLVYWGLKDHKLFESQFYIISFKTIILALITALITTFLAYFLMFSSRIVKNHFFNLFILKISSLGYSIPAAALGISIIVLFVFLDKIFHMSLLGNSLFVLIFAYIIRFLASAIYSLEGGYNKIHLNIDEASLNLRTSYFILFFKIHTPLMKHFLFLAFIIVFIDTIKELPLSRILAPFGFETLSVKAFWFASDERIYDAALPSLFIVFLSLMVVVWMDKITRKDDVRN
;
A
#
# COMPACT_ATOMS: atom_id res chain seq x y z
N TYR A 1 32.98 8.94 -7.90
CA TYR A 1 33.19 8.11 -6.70
C TYR A 1 32.59 6.76 -7.01
N SER A 2 33.46 5.78 -7.39
CA SER A 2 33.09 4.38 -7.57
C SER A 2 32.82 3.78 -6.19
N PHE A 3 31.56 3.63 -5.83
CA PHE A 3 31.17 2.82 -4.67
C PHE A 3 31.45 1.34 -5.03
N ASN A 4 32.42 0.80 -4.35
CA ASN A 4 32.91 -0.57 -4.51
C ASN A 4 31.77 -1.56 -4.17
N GLN A 5 31.10 -2.14 -5.19
CA GLN A 5 29.95 -3.06 -5.06
C GLN A 5 30.33 -4.46 -4.54
N ASN A 6 31.54 -4.65 -4.02
CA ASN A 6 32.02 -5.94 -3.53
C ASN A 6 32.04 -6.10 -2.00
N LEU A 7 31.30 -5.25 -1.26
CA LEU A 7 31.03 -5.51 0.14
C LEU A 7 29.74 -6.36 0.27
N THR A 8 29.76 -7.59 -0.21
CA THR A 8 28.97 -8.64 0.42
C THR A 8 29.53 -8.77 1.83
N LEU A 9 29.00 -7.99 2.76
CA LEU A 9 29.18 -8.22 4.18
C LEU A 9 28.69 -9.65 4.43
N PHE A 10 29.62 -10.59 4.43
CA PHE A 10 29.40 -11.94 4.96
C PHE A 10 29.01 -11.75 6.42
N ILE A 11 27.72 -11.56 6.67
CA ILE A 11 27.18 -11.58 8.03
C ILE A 11 27.49 -12.98 8.56
N LYS A 12 28.57 -13.09 9.31
CA LYS A 12 28.99 -14.35 9.92
C LYS A 12 27.85 -14.80 10.83
N LYS A 13 27.07 -15.78 10.37
CA LYS A 13 25.96 -16.35 11.15
C LYS A 13 26.53 -16.86 12.48
N ARG A 14 26.22 -16.16 13.56
CA ARG A 14 26.67 -16.54 14.90
C ARG A 14 25.76 -17.67 15.38
N LYS A 15 26.33 -18.85 15.60
CA LYS A 15 25.59 -19.96 16.21
C LYS A 15 25.27 -19.59 17.66
N LEU A 16 24.00 -19.48 17.97
CA LEU A 16 23.53 -19.29 19.34
C LEU A 16 23.67 -20.61 20.12
N ASN A 17 23.90 -20.51 21.42
CA ASN A 17 23.83 -21.65 22.32
C ASN A 17 22.41 -22.26 22.28
N PRO A 18 22.21 -23.59 22.33
CA PRO A 18 20.89 -24.22 22.15
C PRO A 18 19.81 -23.64 23.08
N ILE A 19 20.14 -23.32 24.31
CA ILE A 19 19.20 -22.70 25.26
C ILE A 19 18.76 -21.30 24.77
N LYS A 20 19.69 -20.47 24.29
CA LYS A 20 19.38 -19.14 23.74
C LYS A 20 18.57 -19.23 22.45
N GLN A 21 18.79 -20.26 21.64
CA GLN A 21 18.04 -20.52 20.43
C GLN A 21 16.57 -20.85 20.73
N ILE A 22 16.33 -21.73 21.71
CA ILE A 22 14.98 -22.09 22.15
C ILE A 22 14.27 -20.86 22.74
N LEU A 23 14.98 -20.09 23.60
CA LEU A 23 14.41 -18.89 24.22
C LEU A 23 14.03 -17.84 23.17
N SER A 24 14.86 -17.63 22.14
CA SER A 24 14.55 -16.73 21.03
C SER A 24 13.33 -17.19 20.22
N CYS A 25 13.23 -18.51 19.96
CA CYS A 25 12.06 -19.07 19.27
C CYS A 25 10.78 -18.88 20.08
N ILE A 26 10.81 -19.17 21.39
CA ILE A 26 9.66 -18.98 22.29
C ILE A 26 9.26 -17.50 22.32
N TYR A 27 10.22 -16.59 22.43
CA TYR A 27 9.95 -15.14 22.44
C TYR A 27 9.28 -14.67 21.13
N CYS A 28 9.83 -15.04 19.98
CA CYS A 28 9.24 -14.71 18.68
C CYS A 28 7.85 -15.32 18.52
N PHE A 29 7.67 -16.58 18.98
CA PHE A 29 6.37 -17.25 18.93
C PHE A 29 5.35 -16.57 19.84
N MET A 30 5.72 -16.17 21.07
CA MET A 30 4.82 -15.45 21.97
C MET A 30 4.34 -14.13 21.38
N ILE A 31 5.23 -13.35 20.76
CA ILE A 31 4.86 -12.09 20.09
C ILE A 31 3.86 -12.36 18.96
N ALA A 32 4.14 -13.36 18.12
CA ALA A 32 3.25 -13.73 17.01
C ALA A 32 1.92 -14.29 17.52
N PHE A 33 1.94 -15.07 18.60
CA PHE A 33 0.75 -15.67 19.19
C PHE A 33 -0.18 -14.60 19.77
N VAL A 34 0.33 -13.72 20.61
CA VAL A 34 -0.47 -12.66 21.28
C VAL A 34 -0.89 -11.58 20.27
N GLY A 35 0.01 -11.20 19.34
CA GLY A 35 -0.23 -10.10 18.41
C GLY A 35 -1.11 -10.48 17.21
N PHE A 36 -1.13 -11.76 16.82
CA PHE A 36 -1.86 -12.17 15.62
C PHE A 36 -2.76 -13.39 15.84
N ILE A 37 -2.23 -14.51 16.36
CA ILE A 37 -2.95 -15.77 16.41
C ILE A 37 -4.15 -15.66 17.36
N LEU A 38 -3.97 -15.11 18.55
CA LEU A 38 -5.01 -14.97 19.55
C LEU A 38 -6.15 -14.05 19.08
N PRO A 39 -5.91 -12.81 18.60
CA PRO A 39 -6.96 -11.97 18.02
C PRO A 39 -7.67 -12.64 16.84
N PHE A 40 -6.93 -13.35 15.99
CA PHE A 40 -7.52 -14.05 14.85
C PHE A 40 -8.47 -15.19 15.29
N ILE A 41 -8.08 -15.99 16.28
CA ILE A 41 -8.94 -17.04 16.85
C ILE A 41 -10.22 -16.43 17.43
N TRP A 42 -10.13 -15.32 18.17
CA TRP A 42 -11.29 -14.61 18.70
C TRP A 42 -12.22 -14.09 17.60
N LEU A 43 -11.67 -13.51 16.55
CA LEU A 43 -12.46 -13.06 15.40
C LEU A 43 -13.19 -14.23 14.72
N VAL A 44 -12.51 -15.37 14.53
CA VAL A 44 -13.13 -16.58 13.97
C VAL A 44 -14.25 -17.11 14.90
N TYR A 45 -13.99 -17.16 16.19
CA TYR A 45 -14.99 -17.60 17.16
C TYR A 45 -16.25 -16.71 17.16
N TRP A 46 -16.08 -15.39 17.09
CA TRP A 46 -17.20 -14.45 17.00
C TRP A 46 -17.91 -14.55 15.65
N GLY A 47 -17.18 -14.65 14.56
CA GLY A 47 -17.76 -14.79 13.23
C GLY A 47 -18.61 -16.07 13.06
N LEU A 48 -18.24 -17.16 13.74
CA LEU A 48 -19.03 -18.42 13.74
C LEU A 48 -20.31 -18.32 14.57
N LYS A 49 -20.39 -17.37 15.50
CA LYS A 49 -21.59 -17.13 16.30
C LYS A 49 -22.59 -16.18 15.63
N ASP A 50 -22.17 -15.47 14.60
CA ASP A 50 -23.06 -14.60 13.84
C ASP A 50 -23.92 -15.44 12.90
N HIS A 51 -25.23 -15.46 13.17
CA HIS A 51 -26.20 -16.17 12.34
C HIS A 51 -26.61 -15.44 11.06
N LYS A 52 -26.12 -14.20 10.86
CA LYS A 52 -26.41 -13.36 9.68
C LYS A 52 -25.32 -13.41 8.63
N LEU A 53 -24.57 -14.48 8.59
CA LEU A 53 -23.31 -14.68 7.88
C LEU A 53 -23.38 -14.35 6.39
N PHE A 54 -24.18 -13.78 5.74
CA PHE A 54 -24.16 -13.42 4.29
C PHE A 54 -25.40 -12.60 3.86
N GLU A 55 -25.66 -11.49 4.57
CA GLU A 55 -26.61 -10.51 4.03
C GLU A 55 -26.11 -9.96 2.70
N SER A 56 -27.01 -9.68 1.76
CA SER A 56 -26.69 -9.12 0.44
C SER A 56 -25.86 -7.82 0.53
N GLN A 57 -26.04 -7.03 1.59
CA GLN A 57 -25.25 -5.82 1.87
C GLN A 57 -23.76 -6.09 2.06
N PHE A 58 -23.36 -7.20 2.70
CA PHE A 58 -21.97 -7.55 2.90
C PHE A 58 -21.23 -7.73 1.56
N TYR A 59 -21.81 -8.42 0.61
CA TYR A 59 -21.22 -8.61 -0.72
C TYR A 59 -21.05 -7.31 -1.47
N ILE A 60 -22.06 -6.42 -1.38
CA ILE A 60 -22.00 -5.10 -2.03
C ILE A 60 -20.89 -4.25 -1.45
N ILE A 61 -20.75 -4.19 -0.12
CA ILE A 61 -19.72 -3.41 0.56
C ILE A 61 -18.33 -4.00 0.27
N SER A 62 -18.19 -5.33 0.28
CA SER A 62 -16.95 -6.01 -0.06
C SER A 62 -16.51 -5.69 -1.49
N PHE A 63 -17.42 -5.77 -2.44
CA PHE A 63 -17.15 -5.45 -3.84
C PHE A 63 -16.76 -3.99 -4.05
N LYS A 64 -17.49 -3.05 -3.42
CA LYS A 64 -17.16 -1.62 -3.45
C LYS A 64 -15.76 -1.35 -2.88
N THR A 65 -15.41 -2.01 -1.75
CA THR A 65 -14.09 -1.86 -1.13
C THR A 65 -12.97 -2.38 -2.03
N ILE A 66 -13.16 -3.55 -2.65
CA ILE A 66 -12.17 -4.13 -3.55
C ILE A 66 -11.96 -3.26 -4.78
N ILE A 67 -13.03 -2.77 -5.42
CA ILE A 67 -12.92 -1.89 -6.59
C ILE A 67 -12.22 -0.59 -6.22
N LEU A 68 -12.60 0.04 -5.11
CA LEU A 68 -11.95 1.25 -4.63
C LEU A 68 -10.45 1.03 -4.42
N ALA A 69 -10.07 -0.08 -3.78
CA ALA A 69 -8.69 -0.42 -3.53
C ALA A 69 -7.91 -0.71 -4.82
N LEU A 70 -8.52 -1.40 -5.80
CA LEU A 70 -7.91 -1.66 -7.10
C LEU A 70 -7.64 -0.37 -7.88
N ILE A 71 -8.64 0.50 -7.97
CA ILE A 71 -8.51 1.79 -8.69
C ILE A 71 -7.43 2.65 -8.02
N THR A 72 -7.47 2.78 -6.69
CA THR A 72 -6.49 3.55 -5.95
C THR A 72 -5.08 2.99 -6.14
N ALA A 73 -4.92 1.67 -6.00
CA ALA A 73 -3.62 1.03 -6.14
C ALA A 73 -3.03 1.18 -7.55
N LEU A 74 -3.84 1.05 -8.60
CA LEU A 74 -3.42 1.25 -9.98
C LEU A 74 -2.94 2.68 -10.22
N ILE A 75 -3.74 3.67 -9.84
CA ILE A 75 -3.41 5.09 -10.06
C ILE A 75 -2.17 5.48 -9.24
N THR A 76 -2.13 5.12 -7.96
CA THR A 76 -1.03 5.47 -7.07
C THR A 76 0.29 4.83 -7.51
N THR A 77 0.26 3.54 -7.88
CA THR A 77 1.46 2.84 -8.37
C THR A 77 1.96 3.44 -9.68
N PHE A 78 1.07 3.77 -10.60
CA PHE A 78 1.43 4.42 -11.85
C PHE A 78 2.06 5.81 -11.62
N LEU A 79 1.45 6.63 -10.75
CA LEU A 79 1.98 7.95 -10.40
C LEU A 79 3.35 7.84 -9.71
N ALA A 80 3.50 6.92 -8.75
CA ALA A 80 4.76 6.67 -8.08
C ALA A 80 5.85 6.24 -9.06
N TYR A 81 5.52 5.34 -9.99
CA TYR A 81 6.44 4.88 -11.02
C TYR A 81 6.87 6.01 -11.96
N PHE A 82 5.93 6.83 -12.39
CA PHE A 82 6.20 8.00 -13.22
C PHE A 82 7.11 9.01 -12.50
N LEU A 83 6.84 9.29 -11.22
CA LEU A 83 7.68 10.18 -10.41
C LEU A 83 9.10 9.63 -10.23
N MET A 84 9.24 8.34 -9.91
CA MET A 84 10.54 7.69 -9.77
C MET A 84 11.34 7.68 -11.06
N PHE A 85 10.70 7.40 -12.19
CA PHE A 85 11.33 7.49 -13.50
C PHE A 85 11.79 8.92 -13.83
N SER A 86 10.91 9.90 -13.61
CA SER A 86 11.22 11.31 -13.83
C SER A 86 12.40 11.78 -12.99
N SER A 87 12.43 11.38 -11.70
CA SER A 87 13.55 11.72 -10.80
C SER A 87 14.88 11.13 -11.24
N ARG A 88 14.87 10.01 -11.94
CA ARG A 88 16.06 9.35 -12.46
C ARG A 88 16.63 10.05 -13.70
N ILE A 89 15.77 10.59 -14.54
CA ILE A 89 16.17 11.25 -15.79
C ILE A 89 16.59 12.71 -15.57
N VAL A 90 15.89 13.40 -14.68
CA VAL A 90 16.19 14.81 -14.38
C VAL A 90 17.50 14.90 -13.60
N LYS A 91 18.51 15.54 -14.20
CA LYS A 91 19.86 15.67 -13.60
C LYS A 91 19.92 16.64 -12.39
N ASN A 92 18.86 17.41 -12.14
CA ASN A 92 18.83 18.36 -11.03
C ASN A 92 18.54 17.64 -9.71
N HIS A 93 19.60 17.41 -8.94
CA HIS A 93 19.54 16.69 -7.66
C HIS A 93 18.62 17.36 -6.63
N PHE A 94 18.58 18.69 -6.58
CA PHE A 94 17.70 19.42 -5.65
C PHE A 94 16.22 19.18 -5.98
N PHE A 95 15.87 19.25 -7.26
CA PHE A 95 14.49 19.02 -7.72
C PHE A 95 14.03 17.59 -7.43
N ASN A 96 14.91 16.63 -7.66
CA ASN A 96 14.62 15.21 -7.39
C ASN A 96 14.36 14.95 -5.91
N LEU A 97 15.23 15.45 -5.03
CA LEU A 97 15.06 15.30 -3.59
C LEU A 97 13.77 16.00 -3.10
N PHE A 98 13.47 17.17 -3.67
CA PHE A 98 12.28 17.94 -3.32
C PHE A 98 10.99 17.17 -3.68
N ILE A 99 10.90 16.65 -4.93
CA ILE A 99 9.73 15.86 -5.36
C ILE A 99 9.56 14.62 -4.48
N LEU A 100 10.61 13.84 -4.26
CA LEU A 100 10.53 12.61 -3.47
C LEU A 100 10.14 12.89 -2.01
N LYS A 101 10.70 13.95 -1.41
CA LYS A 101 10.35 14.35 -0.05
C LYS A 101 8.91 14.82 0.08
N ILE A 102 8.43 15.66 -0.84
CA ILE A 102 7.02 16.11 -0.82
C ILE A 102 6.07 14.94 -1.02
N SER A 103 6.37 14.06 -1.97
CA SER A 103 5.53 12.88 -2.23
C SER A 103 5.46 11.94 -1.03
N SER A 104 6.46 11.94 -0.15
CA SER A 104 6.49 11.13 1.07
C SER A 104 5.75 11.75 2.26
N LEU A 105 5.42 13.05 2.24
CA LEU A 105 4.77 13.74 3.35
C LEU A 105 3.37 13.20 3.66
N GLY A 106 2.62 12.75 2.64
CA GLY A 106 1.26 12.27 2.82
C GLY A 106 1.13 11.12 3.82
N TYR A 107 2.11 10.25 3.91
CA TYR A 107 2.13 9.15 4.87
C TYR A 107 2.48 9.60 6.31
N SER A 108 3.26 10.66 6.43
CA SER A 108 3.70 11.20 7.74
C SER A 108 2.59 11.98 8.45
N ILE A 109 1.60 12.46 7.71
CA ILE A 109 0.47 13.22 8.28
C ILE A 109 -0.57 12.24 8.85
N PRO A 110 -1.11 12.46 10.07
CA PRO A 110 -2.20 11.66 10.59
C PRO A 110 -3.40 11.66 9.64
N ALA A 111 -3.97 10.47 9.35
CA ALA A 111 -5.01 10.30 8.35
C ALA A 111 -6.24 11.22 8.58
N ALA A 112 -6.66 11.37 9.84
CA ALA A 112 -7.77 12.25 10.18
C ALA A 112 -7.48 13.72 9.86
N ALA A 113 -6.26 14.21 10.16
CA ALA A 113 -5.85 15.57 9.83
C ALA A 113 -5.80 15.78 8.32
N LEU A 114 -5.26 14.81 7.57
CA LEU A 114 -5.25 14.84 6.11
C LEU A 114 -6.68 14.90 5.55
N GLY A 115 -7.60 14.08 6.08
CA GLY A 115 -9.00 14.07 5.65
C GLY A 115 -9.69 15.43 5.82
N ILE A 116 -9.52 16.04 6.99
CA ILE A 116 -10.08 17.37 7.28
C ILE A 116 -9.46 18.44 6.36
N SER A 117 -8.14 18.39 6.16
CA SER A 117 -7.44 19.34 5.27
C SER A 117 -7.94 19.23 3.82
N ILE A 118 -8.24 18.04 3.36
CA ILE A 118 -8.79 17.79 2.02
C ILE A 118 -10.22 18.35 1.91
N ILE A 119 -11.05 18.18 2.94
CA ILE A 119 -12.40 18.80 2.96
C ILE A 119 -12.26 20.31 2.80
N VAL A 120 -11.42 20.96 3.61
CA VAL A 120 -11.22 22.42 3.55
C VAL A 120 -10.75 22.85 2.17
N LEU A 121 -9.80 22.11 1.57
CA LEU A 121 -9.33 22.38 0.21
C LEU A 121 -10.46 22.31 -0.83
N PHE A 122 -11.25 21.23 -0.81
CA PHE A 122 -12.32 21.04 -1.79
C PHE A 122 -13.48 22.00 -1.59
N VAL A 123 -13.84 22.36 -0.34
CA VAL A 123 -14.83 23.43 -0.05
C VAL A 123 -14.34 24.78 -0.63
N PHE A 124 -13.06 25.08 -0.48
CA PHE A 124 -12.47 26.29 -1.04
C PHE A 124 -12.50 26.29 -2.58
N LEU A 125 -12.16 25.17 -3.21
CA LEU A 125 -12.22 24.99 -4.66
C LEU A 125 -13.66 25.09 -5.18
N ASP A 126 -14.62 24.44 -4.52
CA ASP A 126 -16.05 24.50 -4.88
C ASP A 126 -16.56 25.94 -4.86
N LYS A 127 -16.11 26.75 -3.87
CA LYS A 127 -16.48 28.16 -3.79
C LYS A 127 -15.89 28.99 -4.94
N ILE A 128 -14.64 28.73 -5.35
CA ILE A 128 -14.01 29.46 -6.44
C ILE A 128 -14.59 29.09 -7.80
N PHE A 129 -14.76 27.78 -8.04
CA PHE A 129 -15.16 27.29 -9.36
C PHE A 129 -16.68 27.13 -9.52
N HIS A 130 -17.48 27.46 -8.48
CA HIS A 130 -18.93 27.25 -8.46
C HIS A 130 -19.32 25.80 -8.82
N MET A 131 -18.51 24.84 -8.40
CA MET A 131 -18.72 23.41 -8.60
C MET A 131 -19.08 22.74 -7.28
N SER A 132 -19.71 21.56 -7.33
CA SER A 132 -19.97 20.72 -6.15
C SER A 132 -19.12 19.46 -6.21
N LEU A 133 -17.80 19.61 -6.09
CA LEU A 133 -16.83 18.48 -6.16
C LEU A 133 -16.91 17.56 -4.94
N LEU A 134 -17.27 18.11 -3.76
CA LEU A 134 -17.45 17.36 -2.53
C LEU A 134 -18.77 16.57 -2.49
N GLY A 135 -19.80 17.09 -3.14
CA GLY A 135 -21.16 16.64 -2.95
C GLY A 135 -21.49 15.27 -3.52
N ASN A 136 -20.83 14.22 -3.23
CA ASN A 136 -21.10 12.83 -3.64
C ASN A 136 -20.02 12.20 -4.50
N SER A 137 -18.79 12.66 -4.41
CA SER A 137 -17.72 12.22 -5.30
C SER A 137 -16.74 11.27 -4.62
N LEU A 138 -16.69 10.03 -5.10
CA LEU A 138 -15.60 9.08 -4.79
C LEU A 138 -14.21 9.62 -5.20
N PHE A 139 -14.20 10.62 -6.08
CA PHE A 139 -12.95 11.25 -6.54
C PHE A 139 -12.15 11.86 -5.38
N VAL A 140 -12.81 12.55 -4.45
CA VAL A 140 -12.15 13.17 -3.28
C VAL A 140 -11.52 12.11 -2.38
N LEU A 141 -12.20 10.99 -2.17
CA LEU A 141 -11.69 9.86 -1.39
C LEU A 141 -10.49 9.21 -2.08
N ILE A 142 -10.58 8.94 -3.38
CA ILE A 142 -9.47 8.37 -4.16
C ILE A 142 -8.28 9.32 -4.16
N PHE A 143 -8.50 10.62 -4.32
CA PHE A 143 -7.45 11.65 -4.27
C PHE A 143 -6.73 11.65 -2.92
N ALA A 144 -7.47 11.57 -1.82
CA ALA A 144 -6.91 11.46 -0.47
C ALA A 144 -6.04 10.22 -0.28
N TYR A 145 -6.50 9.08 -0.79
CA TYR A 145 -5.75 7.83 -0.74
C TYR A 145 -4.48 7.89 -1.57
N ILE A 146 -4.54 8.49 -2.76
CA ILE A 146 -3.34 8.68 -3.59
C ILE A 146 -2.30 9.49 -2.83
N ILE A 147 -2.66 10.63 -2.24
CA ILE A 147 -1.74 11.47 -1.47
C ILE A 147 -1.13 10.67 -0.32
N ARG A 148 -1.96 9.91 0.40
CA ARG A 148 -1.52 9.15 1.57
C ARG A 148 -0.58 8.01 1.21
N PHE A 149 -0.93 7.21 0.20
CA PHE A 149 -0.22 5.96 -0.11
C PHE A 149 0.85 6.11 -1.18
N LEU A 150 1.03 7.31 -1.75
CA LEU A 150 2.08 7.58 -2.73
C LEU A 150 3.48 7.27 -2.17
N ALA A 151 3.71 7.58 -0.90
CA ALA A 151 4.97 7.27 -0.22
C ALA A 151 5.25 5.77 -0.16
N SER A 152 4.27 4.95 0.22
CA SER A 152 4.41 3.49 0.30
C SER A 152 4.77 2.88 -1.07
N ALA A 153 4.15 3.39 -2.14
CA ALA A 153 4.46 2.98 -3.50
C ALA A 153 5.88 3.40 -3.91
N ILE A 154 6.30 4.65 -3.62
CA ILE A 154 7.64 5.16 -3.93
C ILE A 154 8.72 4.32 -3.23
N TYR A 155 8.59 4.06 -1.92
CA TYR A 155 9.57 3.26 -1.17
C TYR A 155 9.70 1.83 -1.73
N SER A 156 8.60 1.25 -2.18
CA SER A 156 8.62 -0.07 -2.82
C SER A 156 9.36 -0.07 -4.15
N LEU A 157 9.21 1.00 -4.95
CA LEU A 157 9.87 1.16 -6.25
C LEU A 157 11.32 1.56 -6.13
N GLU A 158 11.70 2.32 -5.10
CA GLU A 158 13.08 2.75 -4.86
C GLU A 158 14.03 1.56 -4.75
N GLY A 159 13.62 0.49 -4.03
CA GLY A 159 14.39 -0.75 -3.96
C GLY A 159 14.65 -1.40 -5.31
N GLY A 160 13.75 -1.24 -6.28
CA GLY A 160 13.91 -1.69 -7.66
C GLY A 160 14.87 -0.83 -8.46
N TYR A 161 14.67 0.48 -8.41
CA TYR A 161 15.52 1.42 -9.14
C TYR A 161 16.97 1.37 -8.68
N ASN A 162 17.23 1.12 -7.41
CA ASN A 162 18.59 0.95 -6.86
C ASN A 162 19.32 -0.27 -7.43
N LYS A 163 18.62 -1.25 -8.01
CA LYS A 163 19.21 -2.41 -8.68
C LYS A 163 19.49 -2.18 -10.16
N ILE A 164 18.94 -1.15 -10.77
CA ILE A 164 19.12 -0.84 -12.20
C ILE A 164 20.28 0.13 -12.35
N HIS A 165 21.35 -0.30 -13.03
CA HIS A 165 22.51 0.53 -13.31
C HIS A 165 22.16 1.72 -14.21
N LEU A 166 22.73 2.89 -13.94
CA LEU A 166 22.54 4.11 -14.74
C LEU A 166 23.04 3.93 -16.19
N ASN A 167 24.02 3.08 -16.40
CA ASN A 167 24.56 2.79 -17.73
C ASN A 167 23.50 2.27 -18.72
N ILE A 168 22.41 1.66 -18.23
CA ILE A 168 21.31 1.19 -19.08
C ILE A 168 20.59 2.40 -19.72
N ASP A 169 20.39 3.45 -18.93
CA ASP A 169 19.75 4.67 -19.40
C ASP A 169 20.64 5.40 -20.40
N GLU A 170 21.93 5.54 -20.08
CA GLU A 170 22.91 6.19 -20.95
C GLU A 170 23.08 5.43 -22.28
N ALA A 171 23.20 4.10 -22.24
CA ALA A 171 23.28 3.28 -23.43
C ALA A 171 22.02 3.41 -24.31
N SER A 172 20.84 3.42 -23.70
CA SER A 172 19.58 3.61 -24.40
C SER A 172 19.50 4.99 -25.08
N LEU A 173 19.86 6.05 -24.37
CA LEU A 173 19.84 7.41 -24.90
C LEU A 173 20.88 7.59 -26.01
N ASN A 174 22.05 6.96 -25.91
CA ASN A 174 23.09 6.97 -26.96
C ASN A 174 22.60 6.29 -28.25
N LEU A 175 21.72 5.30 -28.14
CA LEU A 175 21.01 4.66 -29.26
C LEU A 175 19.84 5.52 -29.79
N ARG A 176 19.69 6.77 -29.33
CA ARG A 176 18.62 7.71 -29.70
C ARG A 176 17.21 7.18 -29.43
N THR A 177 17.04 6.34 -28.42
CA THR A 177 15.70 5.92 -28.02
C THR A 177 14.95 7.07 -27.33
N SER A 178 13.64 7.18 -27.58
CA SER A 178 12.83 8.19 -26.89
C SER A 178 12.62 7.82 -25.42
N TYR A 179 12.37 8.82 -24.56
CA TYR A 179 12.04 8.61 -23.15
C TYR A 179 10.81 7.71 -22.96
N PHE A 180 9.86 7.76 -23.90
CA PHE A 180 8.69 6.90 -23.89
C PHE A 180 9.06 5.40 -24.08
N ILE A 181 9.96 5.11 -25.02
CA ILE A 181 10.48 3.76 -25.24
C ILE A 181 11.28 3.30 -24.02
N LEU A 182 12.12 4.16 -23.47
CA LEU A 182 12.89 3.88 -22.26
C LEU A 182 11.96 3.52 -21.10
N PHE A 183 10.89 4.29 -20.85
CA PHE A 183 9.91 4.05 -19.81
C PHE A 183 9.18 2.72 -19.98
N PHE A 184 8.49 2.54 -21.12
CA PHE A 184 7.60 1.39 -21.30
C PHE A 184 8.31 0.11 -21.73
N LYS A 185 9.34 0.18 -22.59
CA LYS A 185 9.97 -1.03 -23.15
C LYS A 185 11.21 -1.49 -22.38
N ILE A 186 11.88 -0.61 -21.65
CA ILE A 186 13.11 -0.95 -20.92
C ILE A 186 12.84 -1.00 -19.42
N HIS A 187 12.39 0.10 -18.81
CA HIS A 187 12.17 0.16 -17.36
C HIS A 187 11.00 -0.70 -16.90
N THR A 188 9.85 -0.66 -17.58
CA THR A 188 8.67 -1.42 -17.14
C THR A 188 8.93 -2.93 -17.01
N PRO A 189 9.56 -3.62 -17.98
CA PRO A 189 9.91 -5.03 -17.82
C PRO A 189 10.89 -5.30 -16.68
N LEU A 190 11.88 -4.42 -16.49
CA LEU A 190 12.86 -4.54 -15.39
C LEU A 190 12.23 -4.29 -14.03
N MET A 191 11.26 -3.39 -13.97
CA MET A 191 10.57 -2.97 -12.74
C MET A 191 9.30 -3.77 -12.44
N LYS A 192 8.87 -4.69 -13.32
CA LYS A 192 7.56 -5.39 -13.20
C LYS A 192 7.30 -5.99 -11.83
N HIS A 193 8.32 -6.57 -11.20
CA HIS A 193 8.22 -7.17 -9.88
C HIS A 193 7.99 -6.12 -8.79
N PHE A 194 8.74 -5.01 -8.83
CA PHE A 194 8.60 -3.90 -7.89
C PHE A 194 7.31 -3.11 -8.10
N LEU A 195 6.85 -2.98 -9.34
CA LEU A 195 5.53 -2.42 -9.67
C LEU A 195 4.41 -3.25 -9.05
N PHE A 196 4.52 -4.57 -9.16
CA PHE A 196 3.55 -5.47 -8.56
C PHE A 196 3.58 -5.41 -7.02
N LEU A 197 4.77 -5.33 -6.41
CA LEU A 197 4.92 -5.13 -4.96
C LEU A 197 4.30 -3.80 -4.50
N ALA A 198 4.58 -2.71 -5.20
CA ALA A 198 4.01 -1.39 -4.89
C ALA A 198 2.48 -1.42 -4.98
N PHE A 199 1.94 -2.02 -6.04
CA PHE A 199 0.49 -2.20 -6.22
C PHE A 199 -0.14 -2.97 -5.07
N ILE A 200 0.46 -4.09 -4.66
CA ILE A 200 -0.04 -4.92 -3.55
C ILE A 200 -0.04 -4.16 -2.23
N ILE A 201 1.04 -3.46 -1.92
CA ILE A 201 1.14 -2.70 -0.66
C ILE A 201 0.06 -1.63 -0.61
N VAL A 202 -0.11 -0.84 -1.68
CA VAL A 202 -1.16 0.19 -1.72
C VAL A 202 -2.56 -0.43 -1.67
N PHE A 203 -2.79 -1.55 -2.33
CA PHE A 203 -4.06 -2.27 -2.29
C PHE A 203 -4.45 -2.70 -0.87
N ILE A 204 -3.51 -3.33 -0.15
CA ILE A 204 -3.73 -3.75 1.24
C ILE A 204 -3.95 -2.54 2.16
N ASP A 205 -3.13 -1.49 1.99
CA ASP A 205 -3.24 -0.27 2.79
C ASP A 205 -4.60 0.42 2.58
N THR A 206 -5.12 0.41 1.35
CA THR A 206 -6.43 0.99 1.05
C THR A 206 -7.58 0.18 1.66
N ILE A 207 -7.54 -1.15 1.61
CA ILE A 207 -8.62 -2.00 2.17
C ILE A 207 -8.80 -1.78 3.68
N LYS A 208 -7.69 -1.61 4.40
CA LYS A 208 -7.72 -1.43 5.86
C LYS A 208 -7.86 0.02 6.31
N GLU A 209 -7.84 0.99 5.35
CA GLU A 209 -7.91 2.41 5.71
C GLU A 209 -9.29 2.78 6.25
N LEU A 210 -9.30 3.28 7.48
CA LEU A 210 -10.52 3.66 8.19
C LEU A 210 -10.72 5.18 8.28
N PRO A 211 -9.78 6.01 8.81
CA PRO A 211 -10.02 7.41 9.06
C PRO A 211 -10.41 8.21 7.82
N LEU A 212 -9.72 8.04 6.69
CA LEU A 212 -10.05 8.75 5.46
C LEU A 212 -11.38 8.29 4.89
N SER A 213 -11.66 6.97 4.88
CA SER A 213 -12.94 6.44 4.43
C SER A 213 -14.10 7.01 5.24
N ARG A 214 -13.95 7.10 6.57
CA ARG A 214 -14.98 7.61 7.46
C ARG A 214 -15.27 9.09 7.27
N ILE A 215 -14.24 9.89 6.95
CA ILE A 215 -14.35 11.35 6.83
C ILE A 215 -14.78 11.77 5.42
N LEU A 216 -14.29 11.08 4.38
CA LEU A 216 -14.41 11.52 2.98
C LEU A 216 -15.33 10.66 2.12
N ALA A 217 -15.78 9.48 2.61
CA ALA A 217 -16.68 8.66 1.82
C ALA A 217 -18.01 9.39 1.55
N PRO A 218 -18.48 9.38 0.30
CA PRO A 218 -19.77 9.99 -0.02
C PRO A 218 -20.90 9.24 0.67
N PHE A 219 -22.02 9.94 0.85
CA PHE A 219 -23.21 9.38 1.52
C PHE A 219 -23.66 8.08 0.82
N GLY A 220 -23.92 7.04 1.60
CA GLY A 220 -24.32 5.72 1.09
C GLY A 220 -23.17 4.86 0.54
N PHE A 221 -21.92 5.32 0.67
CA PHE A 221 -20.73 4.53 0.34
C PHE A 221 -19.98 4.13 1.61
N GLU A 222 -20.03 2.85 1.94
CA GLU A 222 -19.31 2.29 3.07
C GLU A 222 -18.21 1.34 2.58
N THR A 223 -17.08 1.34 3.30
CA THR A 223 -16.02 0.35 3.14
C THR A 223 -16.10 -0.71 4.22
N LEU A 224 -15.46 -1.87 4.02
CA LEU A 224 -15.41 -2.93 5.03
C LEU A 224 -14.81 -2.44 6.36
N SER A 225 -13.77 -1.61 6.31
CA SER A 225 -13.13 -1.05 7.50
C SER A 225 -14.09 -0.13 8.29
N VAL A 226 -14.86 0.71 7.59
CA VAL A 226 -15.86 1.57 8.19
C VAL A 226 -17.01 0.75 8.79
N LYS A 227 -17.46 -0.30 8.08
CA LYS A 227 -18.53 -1.19 8.57
C LYS A 227 -18.13 -1.94 9.83
N ALA A 228 -16.92 -2.52 9.82
CA ALA A 228 -16.36 -3.18 11.01
C ALA A 228 -16.27 -2.23 12.21
N PHE A 229 -15.83 -0.98 11.96
CA PHE A 229 -15.75 0.05 12.99
C PHE A 229 -17.11 0.42 13.56
N TRP A 230 -18.13 0.62 12.71
CA TRP A 230 -19.48 0.94 13.19
C TRP A 230 -20.06 -0.15 14.07
N PHE A 231 -19.96 -1.41 13.64
CA PHE A 231 -20.41 -2.54 14.44
C PHE A 231 -19.67 -2.63 15.80
N ALA A 232 -18.36 -2.41 15.79
CA ALA A 232 -17.58 -2.42 17.02
C ALA A 232 -17.95 -1.25 17.95
N SER A 233 -18.25 -0.05 17.40
CA SER A 233 -18.66 1.14 18.16
C SER A 233 -20.04 0.98 18.77
N ASP A 234 -20.91 0.21 18.12
CA ASP A 234 -22.28 -0.10 18.59
C ASP A 234 -22.31 -1.33 19.53
N GLU A 235 -21.14 -1.78 20.02
CA GLU A 235 -20.98 -2.97 20.87
C GLU A 235 -21.43 -4.30 20.19
N ARG A 236 -21.65 -4.29 18.88
CA ARG A 236 -22.04 -5.43 18.05
C ARG A 236 -20.81 -6.22 17.59
N ILE A 237 -20.05 -6.77 18.52
CA ILE A 237 -18.75 -7.39 18.28
C ILE A 237 -18.86 -8.60 17.33
N TYR A 238 -19.93 -9.38 17.43
CA TYR A 238 -20.16 -10.53 16.55
C TYR A 238 -20.32 -10.10 15.09
N ASP A 239 -21.12 -9.07 14.84
CA ASP A 239 -21.34 -8.51 13.49
C ASP A 239 -20.06 -7.85 12.92
N ALA A 240 -19.20 -7.28 13.78
CA ALA A 240 -17.92 -6.71 13.38
C ALA A 240 -16.88 -7.75 12.93
N ALA A 241 -17.03 -8.99 13.39
CA ALA A 241 -16.06 -10.04 13.14
C ALA A 241 -15.97 -10.42 11.64
N LEU A 242 -17.10 -10.52 10.95
CA LEU A 242 -17.14 -10.93 9.55
C LEU A 242 -16.41 -9.95 8.60
N PRO A 243 -16.70 -8.64 8.60
CA PRO A 243 -15.94 -7.67 7.79
C PRO A 243 -14.46 -7.65 8.15
N SER A 244 -14.11 -7.78 9.43
CA SER A 244 -12.72 -7.82 9.89
C SER A 244 -11.98 -9.06 9.39
N LEU A 245 -12.58 -10.24 9.49
CA LEU A 245 -12.04 -11.50 8.96
C LEU A 245 -11.82 -11.42 7.45
N PHE A 246 -12.74 -10.81 6.72
CA PHE A 246 -12.62 -10.68 5.27
C PHE A 246 -11.46 -9.76 4.88
N ILE A 247 -11.24 -8.65 5.61
CA ILE A 247 -10.06 -7.78 5.42
C ILE A 247 -8.77 -8.57 5.68
N VAL A 248 -8.71 -9.34 6.77
CA VAL A 248 -7.55 -10.17 7.11
C VAL A 248 -7.31 -11.23 6.05
N PHE A 249 -8.36 -11.92 5.61
CA PHE A 249 -8.28 -12.95 4.56
C PHE A 249 -7.75 -12.39 3.24
N LEU A 250 -8.31 -11.28 2.76
CA LEU A 250 -7.83 -10.61 1.53
C LEU A 250 -6.36 -10.22 1.66
N SER A 251 -5.99 -9.61 2.78
CA SER A 251 -4.61 -9.18 3.01
C SER A 251 -3.65 -10.37 3.05
N LEU A 252 -3.98 -11.44 3.74
CA LEU A 252 -3.16 -12.65 3.81
C LEU A 252 -3.04 -13.35 2.45
N MET A 253 -4.15 -13.48 1.71
CA MET A 253 -4.16 -14.08 0.38
C MET A 253 -3.17 -13.38 -0.55
N VAL A 254 -3.20 -12.05 -0.52
CA VAL A 254 -2.34 -11.20 -1.37
C VAL A 254 -0.87 -11.30 -0.93
N VAL A 255 -0.58 -11.29 0.37
CA VAL A 255 0.79 -11.44 0.91
C VAL A 255 1.38 -12.82 0.58
N VAL A 256 0.61 -13.89 0.76
CA VAL A 256 1.05 -15.26 0.42
C VAL A 256 1.32 -15.40 -1.08
N TRP A 257 0.48 -14.79 -1.91
CA TRP A 257 0.69 -14.79 -3.35
C TRP A 257 1.96 -14.04 -3.74
N MET A 258 2.21 -12.89 -3.11
CA MET A 258 3.44 -12.11 -3.25
C MET A 258 4.69 -12.94 -2.91
N ASP A 259 4.71 -13.62 -1.76
CA ASP A 259 5.84 -14.44 -1.32
C ASP A 259 6.15 -15.56 -2.33
N LYS A 260 5.11 -16.21 -2.87
CA LYS A 260 5.28 -17.24 -3.91
C LYS A 260 5.92 -16.71 -5.19
N ILE A 261 5.58 -15.48 -5.62
CA ILE A 261 6.15 -14.87 -6.83
C ILE A 261 7.62 -14.51 -6.57
N THR A 262 7.91 -13.88 -5.43
CA THR A 262 9.28 -13.47 -5.05
C THR A 262 10.23 -14.66 -4.98
N ARG A 263 9.81 -15.75 -4.35
CA ARG A 263 10.65 -16.97 -4.25
C ARG A 263 10.93 -17.64 -5.60
N LYS A 264 9.99 -17.55 -6.56
CA LYS A 264 10.23 -18.11 -7.91
C LYS A 264 11.31 -17.36 -8.68
N ASP A 265 11.43 -16.07 -8.46
CA ASP A 265 12.44 -15.25 -9.12
C ASP A 265 13.84 -15.44 -8.50
N ASP A 266 13.92 -15.64 -7.17
CA ASP A 266 15.18 -15.95 -6.47
C ASP A 266 15.78 -17.32 -6.84
N VAL A 267 14.97 -18.28 -7.26
CA VAL A 267 15.42 -19.61 -7.71
C VAL A 267 15.86 -19.61 -9.19
N ARG A 268 15.47 -18.56 -9.97
CA ARG A 268 15.82 -18.44 -11.40
C ARG A 268 17.08 -17.60 -11.67
N ASN A 269 17.58 -16.88 -10.68
CA ASN A 269 18.83 -16.12 -10.71
C ASN A 269 19.92 -16.83 -9.90
#